data_047d8c3a135f5dc40eab72a41570d1a8
#
_entry.id   047d8c3a135f5dc40eab72a41570d1a8
#
_cell.length_a   1.000
_cell.length_b   1.000
_cell.length_c   1.000
_cell.angle_alpha   90.00
_cell.angle_beta   90.00
_cell.angle_gamma   90.00
#
_symmetry.space_group_name_H-M   'P 1'
#
loop_
_entity.id
_entity.type
_entity.pdbx_description
1 polymer ?
#
loop_
_entity_poly.entity_id
_entity_poly.type
_entity_poly.pdbx_seq_one_letter_code
_entity_poly.pdbx_strand_id
1 'polypeptide(L)'
;MRTRDRGTAGPRDRLLEPTAGTLRVFGAAPESAEAGRRTAFLAQEKPLFRRFTVAETLRLGRELNPGWDQKAAENIVRAGKVPFHAKIGTLSGGQRTRVAFAVAFGKRPDLLLLDEPMSDLDPLVRHEMMGALLAEAAEHGTTVLMSTHMLTELESACDYLLVIAEGGLRMAGGVEELLTAHTLLAGVRSDGQPAPDLTPHTVVETRTSGRQFTALIRPDGPVGGPWQADSPNLEELLLAYLRSPDAPPLISPSSYVGPRAVAA
;
A
#
# COMPACT_ATOMS: atom_id res chain seq x y z
N MET A 1 -13.85 14.10 4.76
CA MET A 1 -13.32 13.75 6.09
C MET A 1 -12.72 15.00 6.70
N ARG A 2 -13.33 15.57 7.77
CA ARG A 2 -12.84 16.80 8.39
C ARG A 2 -11.62 16.47 9.24
N THR A 3 -10.50 17.06 8.92
CA THR A 3 -9.33 17.14 9.80
C THR A 3 -9.74 17.80 11.11
N ARG A 4 -9.81 17.05 12.19
CA ARG A 4 -9.94 17.60 13.54
C ARG A 4 -8.59 17.62 14.21
N ASP A 5 -8.25 18.82 14.65
CA ASP A 5 -7.32 19.26 15.69
C ASP A 5 -6.29 18.28 16.25
N ARG A 6 -5.04 18.72 16.12
CA ARG A 6 -3.89 18.23 16.86
C ARG A 6 -3.99 18.65 18.35
N GLY A 7 -4.89 18.01 19.09
CA GLY A 7 -4.85 18.02 20.54
C GLY A 7 -3.83 17.00 21.02
N THR A 8 -3.07 17.33 22.06
CA THR A 8 -2.10 16.51 22.78
C THR A 8 -2.73 15.24 23.34
N ALA A 9 -2.90 14.22 22.50
CA ALA A 9 -3.44 12.93 22.88
C ALA A 9 -2.29 12.00 23.29
N GLY A 10 -2.46 11.29 24.41
CA GLY A 10 -1.50 10.33 24.94
C GLY A 10 -1.36 9.08 24.05
N PRO A 11 -0.44 8.15 24.37
CA PRO A 11 -0.09 7.01 23.50
C PRO A 11 -1.25 6.04 23.17
N ARG A 12 -2.42 6.16 23.81
CA ARG A 12 -3.60 5.35 23.56
C ARG A 12 -4.53 5.89 22.47
N ASP A 13 -4.35 7.13 22.03
CA ASP A 13 -5.31 7.84 21.16
C ASP A 13 -4.95 7.77 19.66
N ARG A 14 -4.09 6.85 19.23
CA ARG A 14 -3.57 6.79 17.86
C ARG A 14 -4.31 5.87 16.92
N LEU A 15 -5.21 5.04 17.40
CA LEU A 15 -6.07 4.21 16.57
C LEU A 15 -7.47 4.79 16.58
N LEU A 16 -7.96 5.16 15.41
CA LEU A 16 -9.34 5.58 15.24
C LEU A 16 -10.24 4.36 15.38
N GLU A 17 -11.21 4.44 16.27
CA GLU A 17 -12.26 3.44 16.34
C GLU A 17 -13.17 3.56 15.09
N PRO A 18 -13.57 2.42 14.47
CA PRO A 18 -14.50 2.46 13.36
C PRO A 18 -15.85 3.01 13.84
N THR A 19 -16.42 3.94 13.08
CA THR A 19 -17.76 4.50 13.39
C THR A 19 -18.85 3.45 13.28
N ALA A 20 -18.66 2.46 12.42
CA ALA A 20 -19.54 1.31 12.21
C ALA A 20 -18.74 0.15 11.60
N GLY A 21 -19.31 -1.05 11.65
CA GLY A 21 -18.66 -2.26 11.14
C GLY A 21 -17.74 -2.92 12.15
N THR A 22 -17.01 -3.94 11.69
CA THR A 22 -16.05 -4.68 12.51
C THR A 22 -14.74 -4.84 11.76
N LEU A 23 -13.62 -4.66 12.47
CA LEU A 23 -12.29 -4.95 11.98
C LEU A 23 -11.71 -6.14 12.77
N ARG A 24 -11.08 -7.06 12.07
CA ARG A 24 -10.38 -8.19 12.68
C ARG A 24 -9.01 -8.35 12.07
N VAL A 25 -8.02 -8.62 12.90
CA VAL A 25 -6.65 -8.94 12.49
C VAL A 25 -6.36 -10.36 12.94
N PHE A 26 -6.16 -11.28 11.99
CA PHE A 26 -6.04 -12.73 12.25
C PHE A 26 -7.21 -13.30 13.08
N GLY A 27 -8.42 -12.79 12.86
CA GLY A 27 -9.63 -13.18 13.57
C GLY A 27 -9.84 -12.53 14.95
N ALA A 28 -8.82 -11.86 15.49
CA ALA A 28 -8.88 -11.14 16.76
C ALA A 28 -9.23 -9.66 16.59
N ALA A 29 -9.68 -9.00 17.67
CA ALA A 29 -9.87 -7.56 17.69
C ALA A 29 -8.49 -6.85 17.58
N PRO A 30 -8.37 -5.73 16.84
CA PRO A 30 -7.08 -5.08 16.59
C PRO A 30 -6.35 -4.64 17.86
N GLU A 31 -7.09 -4.25 18.91
CA GLU A 31 -6.57 -3.83 20.21
C GLU A 31 -6.18 -5.00 21.12
N SER A 32 -6.43 -6.24 20.71
CA SER A 32 -6.09 -7.41 21.49
C SER A 32 -4.57 -7.60 21.61
N ALA A 33 -4.13 -8.18 22.72
CA ALA A 33 -2.73 -8.54 22.90
C ALA A 33 -2.22 -9.53 21.84
N GLU A 34 -3.11 -10.38 21.30
CA GLU A 34 -2.80 -11.31 20.22
C GLU A 34 -2.50 -10.57 18.91
N ALA A 35 -3.43 -9.73 18.44
CA ALA A 35 -3.23 -8.92 17.25
C ALA A 35 -1.99 -8.03 17.41
N GLY A 36 -1.81 -7.41 18.57
CA GLY A 36 -0.67 -6.56 18.88
C GLY A 36 0.68 -7.30 18.82
N ARG A 37 0.77 -8.55 19.23
CA ARG A 37 2.01 -9.34 19.10
C ARG A 37 2.36 -9.67 17.65
N ARG A 38 1.34 -9.93 16.81
CA ARG A 38 1.48 -10.37 15.44
C ARG A 38 1.61 -9.23 14.43
N THR A 39 1.34 -7.98 14.84
CA THR A 39 1.34 -6.82 13.95
C THR A 39 2.44 -5.84 14.34
N ALA A 40 3.19 -5.35 13.37
CA ALA A 40 4.03 -4.16 13.53
C ALA A 40 3.47 -3.02 12.69
N PHE A 41 3.59 -1.79 13.20
CA PHE A 41 3.17 -0.58 12.52
C PHE A 41 4.33 0.40 12.41
N LEU A 42 4.58 0.90 11.23
CA LEU A 42 5.54 1.95 10.96
C LEU A 42 4.80 3.18 10.44
N ALA A 43 4.68 4.19 11.29
CA ALA A 43 4.11 5.48 10.93
C ALA A 43 5.05 6.28 10.02
N GLN A 44 4.48 7.18 9.22
CA GLN A 44 5.21 8.06 8.30
C GLN A 44 6.33 8.85 9.01
N GLU A 45 6.07 9.39 10.20
CA GLU A 45 7.05 10.18 10.97
C GLU A 45 8.18 9.35 11.58
N LYS A 46 8.06 8.01 11.56
CA LYS A 46 9.07 7.10 12.14
C LYS A 46 9.45 7.51 13.57
N PRO A 47 8.55 7.42 14.56
CA PRO A 47 8.69 7.99 15.91
C PRO A 47 9.72 7.24 16.76
N LEU A 48 11.00 7.39 16.42
CA LEU A 48 12.13 6.84 17.17
C LEU A 48 12.64 7.87 18.21
N PHE A 49 13.14 7.39 19.35
CA PHE A 49 13.72 8.24 20.39
C PHE A 49 15.03 8.88 19.94
N ARG A 50 14.99 10.17 19.59
CA ARG A 50 16.12 10.90 18.97
C ARG A 50 17.42 10.90 19.79
N ARG A 51 17.32 10.77 21.13
CA ARG A 51 18.46 10.76 22.04
C ARG A 51 19.10 9.38 22.18
N PHE A 52 18.40 8.32 21.84
CA PHE A 52 18.91 6.96 21.88
C PHE A 52 19.90 6.72 20.76
N THR A 53 20.86 5.87 21.00
CA THR A 53 21.69 5.27 19.96
C THR A 53 20.89 4.20 19.20
N VAL A 54 21.37 3.79 18.04
CA VAL A 54 20.81 2.66 17.29
C VAL A 54 20.81 1.40 18.17
N ALA A 55 21.92 1.10 18.85
CA ALA A 55 22.02 -0.05 19.76
C ALA A 55 20.99 -0.01 20.89
N GLU A 56 20.79 1.15 21.53
CA GLU A 56 19.77 1.32 22.58
C GLU A 56 18.35 1.16 22.03
N THR A 57 18.10 1.62 20.79
CA THR A 57 16.81 1.46 20.12
C THR A 57 16.50 -0.01 19.88
N LEU A 58 17.46 -0.79 19.36
CA LEU A 58 17.27 -2.23 19.16
C LEU A 58 17.12 -2.99 20.47
N ARG A 59 17.87 -2.59 21.52
CA ARG A 59 17.71 -3.17 22.85
C ARG A 59 16.31 -2.94 23.41
N LEU A 60 15.77 -1.72 23.28
CA LEU A 60 14.39 -1.41 23.67
C LEU A 60 13.39 -2.29 22.89
N GLY A 61 13.60 -2.46 21.58
CA GLY A 61 12.79 -3.37 20.76
C GLY A 61 12.76 -4.79 21.33
N ARG A 62 13.91 -5.32 21.72
CA ARG A 62 14.06 -6.65 22.34
C ARG A 62 13.35 -6.76 23.68
N GLU A 63 13.46 -5.74 24.53
CA GLU A 63 12.85 -5.73 25.87
C GLU A 63 11.30 -5.68 25.79
N LEU A 64 10.76 -5.06 24.74
CA LEU A 64 9.31 -4.91 24.56
C LEU A 64 8.65 -6.04 23.77
N ASN A 65 9.41 -6.90 23.07
CA ASN A 65 8.85 -7.90 22.18
C ASN A 65 9.43 -9.30 22.49
N PRO A 66 8.61 -10.22 23.03
CA PRO A 66 9.08 -11.58 23.41
C PRO A 66 9.63 -12.41 22.24
N GLY A 67 9.10 -12.19 21.02
CA GLY A 67 9.53 -12.87 19.79
C GLY A 67 10.67 -12.18 19.04
N TRP A 68 11.39 -11.26 19.70
CA TRP A 68 12.41 -10.42 19.06
C TRP A 68 13.55 -11.22 18.42
N ASP A 69 13.83 -10.93 17.15
CA ASP A 69 15.00 -11.42 16.44
C ASP A 69 16.08 -10.33 16.33
N GLN A 70 17.05 -10.41 17.21
CA GLN A 70 18.18 -9.47 17.26
C GLN A 70 19.03 -9.53 15.98
N LYS A 71 19.23 -10.74 15.42
CA LYS A 71 20.07 -10.94 14.23
C LYS A 71 19.46 -10.28 13.01
N ALA A 72 18.16 -10.46 12.78
CA ALA A 72 17.45 -9.81 11.70
C ALA A 72 17.52 -8.28 11.81
N ALA A 73 17.20 -7.74 12.98
CA ALA A 73 17.28 -6.29 13.22
C ALA A 73 18.68 -5.73 12.95
N GLU A 74 19.72 -6.41 13.44
CA GLU A 74 21.11 -5.97 13.22
C GLU A 74 21.54 -6.10 11.76
N ASN A 75 21.12 -7.13 11.04
CA ASN A 75 21.44 -7.31 9.62
C ASN A 75 20.88 -6.15 8.77
N ILE A 76 19.65 -5.72 9.03
CA ILE A 76 19.03 -4.57 8.35
C ILE A 76 19.84 -3.30 8.60
N VAL A 77 20.28 -3.06 9.84
CA VAL A 77 21.11 -1.90 10.21
C VAL A 77 22.48 -1.97 9.52
N ARG A 78 23.14 -3.14 9.55
CA ARG A 78 24.48 -3.36 8.94
C ARG A 78 24.44 -3.20 7.42
N ALA A 79 23.42 -3.73 6.75
CA ALA A 79 23.24 -3.59 5.30
C ALA A 79 23.18 -2.11 4.88
N GLY A 80 22.63 -1.23 5.74
CA GLY A 80 22.64 0.21 5.54
C GLY A 80 23.89 0.93 6.01
N LYS A 81 24.89 0.22 6.48
CA LYS A 81 26.13 0.81 7.04
C LYS A 81 25.84 1.84 8.13
N VAL A 82 24.76 1.65 8.92
CA VAL A 82 24.38 2.57 9.99
C VAL A 82 25.17 2.25 11.25
N PRO A 83 25.93 3.21 11.81
CA PRO A 83 26.73 2.96 13.02
C PRO A 83 25.85 2.72 14.25
N PHE A 84 26.06 1.63 14.98
CA PHE A 84 25.26 1.28 16.16
C PHE A 84 25.37 2.29 17.31
N HIS A 85 26.51 3.01 17.41
CA HIS A 85 26.73 4.04 18.41
C HIS A 85 26.15 5.41 18.04
N ALA A 86 25.72 5.59 16.77
CA ALA A 86 25.14 6.87 16.32
C ALA A 86 23.77 7.11 17.00
N LYS A 87 23.51 8.35 17.38
CA LYS A 87 22.21 8.76 17.92
C LYS A 87 21.19 8.87 16.80
N ILE A 88 19.97 8.42 17.03
CA ILE A 88 18.87 8.47 16.07
C ILE A 88 18.66 9.89 15.50
N GLY A 89 18.80 10.91 16.36
CA GLY A 89 18.62 12.31 15.95
C GLY A 89 19.67 12.84 14.99
N THR A 90 20.81 12.15 14.80
CA THR A 90 21.91 12.55 13.90
C THR A 90 21.92 11.76 12.59
N LEU A 91 21.03 10.77 12.44
CA LEU A 91 20.92 9.95 11.26
C LEU A 91 20.26 10.72 10.10
N SER A 92 20.69 10.40 8.87
CA SER A 92 19.95 10.83 7.66
C SER A 92 18.54 10.22 7.63
N GLY A 93 17.67 10.74 6.75
CA GLY A 93 16.32 10.18 6.55
C GLY A 93 16.35 8.70 6.24
N GLY A 94 17.16 8.29 5.25
CA GLY A 94 17.33 6.88 4.86
C GLY A 94 17.88 5.99 5.98
N GLN A 95 18.87 6.47 6.71
CA GLN A 95 19.40 5.74 7.85
C GLN A 95 18.35 5.56 8.96
N ARG A 96 17.56 6.59 9.23
CA ARG A 96 16.47 6.53 10.22
C ARG A 96 15.37 5.56 9.79
N THR A 97 14.97 5.62 8.53
CA THR A 97 14.02 4.65 7.94
C THR A 97 14.53 3.24 8.10
N ARG A 98 15.80 2.97 7.82
CA ARG A 98 16.40 1.66 7.97
C ARG A 98 16.39 1.15 9.42
N VAL A 99 16.65 2.01 10.40
CA VAL A 99 16.54 1.65 11.81
C VAL A 99 15.07 1.37 12.18
N ALA A 100 14.13 2.14 11.66
CA ALA A 100 12.70 1.92 11.89
C ALA A 100 12.23 0.57 11.32
N PHE A 101 12.69 0.21 10.12
CA PHE A 101 12.46 -1.14 9.57
C PHE A 101 13.12 -2.24 10.41
N ALA A 102 14.35 -2.02 10.89
CA ALA A 102 15.03 -2.98 11.76
C ALA A 102 14.23 -3.26 13.05
N VAL A 103 13.61 -2.23 13.62
CA VAL A 103 12.73 -2.38 14.79
C VAL A 103 11.45 -3.14 14.41
N ALA A 104 10.84 -2.82 13.27
CA ALA A 104 9.61 -3.47 12.83
C ALA A 104 9.81 -4.96 12.51
N PHE A 105 10.84 -5.30 11.74
CA PHE A 105 11.15 -6.68 11.39
C PHE A 105 11.76 -7.49 12.54
N GLY A 106 12.53 -6.83 13.43
CA GLY A 106 13.05 -7.50 14.64
C GLY A 106 11.95 -8.05 15.54
N LYS A 107 10.75 -7.48 15.48
CA LYS A 107 9.56 -7.99 16.17
C LYS A 107 9.05 -9.32 15.62
N ARG A 108 9.42 -9.70 14.37
CA ARG A 108 8.90 -10.87 13.66
C ARG A 108 7.36 -10.86 13.53
N PRO A 109 6.81 -9.81 12.92
CA PRO A 109 5.36 -9.72 12.74
C PRO A 109 4.87 -10.64 11.62
N ASP A 110 3.63 -11.13 11.76
CA ASP A 110 2.91 -11.78 10.65
C ASP A 110 2.29 -10.72 9.71
N LEU A 111 2.00 -9.51 10.23
CA LEU A 111 1.47 -8.36 9.49
C LEU A 111 2.30 -7.12 9.76
N LEU A 112 2.82 -6.52 8.71
CA LEU A 112 3.54 -5.26 8.74
C LEU A 112 2.70 -4.16 8.07
N LEU A 113 2.28 -3.17 8.85
CA LEU A 113 1.56 -1.99 8.38
C LEU A 113 2.54 -0.84 8.19
N LEU A 114 2.58 -0.27 7.00
CA LEU A 114 3.52 0.79 6.64
C LEU A 114 2.76 2.00 6.10
N ASP A 115 2.91 3.13 6.76
CA ASP A 115 2.30 4.38 6.32
C ASP A 115 3.33 5.27 5.63
N GLU A 116 3.24 5.35 4.29
CA GLU A 116 4.16 6.08 3.41
C GLU A 116 5.65 5.92 3.80
N PRO A 117 6.17 4.69 3.96
CA PRO A 117 7.44 4.45 4.62
C PRO A 117 8.65 5.03 3.86
N MET A 118 8.49 5.25 2.56
CA MET A 118 9.57 5.66 1.63
C MET A 118 9.47 7.14 1.20
N SER A 119 8.49 7.91 1.70
CA SER A 119 8.19 9.28 1.23
C SER A 119 9.36 10.26 1.34
N ASP A 120 10.24 10.09 2.35
CA ASP A 120 11.38 10.99 2.61
C ASP A 120 12.68 10.52 1.95
N LEU A 121 12.66 9.48 1.12
CA LEU A 121 13.86 8.87 0.57
C LEU A 121 14.14 9.34 -0.86
N ASP A 122 15.43 9.48 -1.18
CA ASP A 122 15.83 9.64 -2.59
C ASP A 122 15.56 8.34 -3.38
N PRO A 123 15.45 8.42 -4.72
CA PRO A 123 15.02 7.29 -5.55
C PRO A 123 15.90 6.04 -5.41
N LEU A 124 17.23 6.19 -5.25
CA LEU A 124 18.15 5.05 -5.14
C LEU A 124 17.95 4.34 -3.79
N VAL A 125 17.97 5.09 -2.69
CA VAL A 125 17.76 4.55 -1.35
C VAL A 125 16.38 3.91 -1.22
N ARG A 126 15.37 4.50 -1.86
CA ARG A 126 14.01 3.94 -1.91
C ARG A 126 13.99 2.57 -2.59
N HIS A 127 14.61 2.45 -3.75
CA HIS A 127 14.68 1.17 -4.48
C HIS A 127 15.39 0.09 -3.66
N GLU A 128 16.53 0.43 -3.04
CA GLU A 128 17.25 -0.49 -2.15
C GLU A 128 16.42 -0.92 -0.94
N MET A 129 15.69 0.03 -0.34
CA MET A 129 14.85 -0.24 0.83
C MET A 129 13.63 -1.09 0.48
N MET A 130 13.02 -0.87 -0.70
CA MET A 130 11.92 -1.69 -1.20
C MET A 130 12.38 -3.13 -1.43
N GLY A 131 13.53 -3.31 -2.09
CA GLY A 131 14.10 -4.64 -2.28
C GLY A 131 14.38 -5.36 -0.95
N ALA A 132 14.95 -4.66 0.03
CA ALA A 132 15.20 -5.22 1.36
C ALA A 132 13.90 -5.55 2.12
N LEU A 133 12.86 -4.70 2.01
CA LEU A 133 11.55 -4.94 2.59
C LEU A 133 10.91 -6.21 2.04
N LEU A 134 10.87 -6.34 0.70
CA LEU A 134 10.25 -7.50 0.04
C LEU A 134 11.00 -8.79 0.31
N ALA A 135 12.34 -8.75 0.30
CA ALA A 135 13.17 -9.92 0.62
C ALA A 135 12.93 -10.42 2.04
N GLU A 136 12.93 -9.51 3.02
CA GLU A 136 12.70 -9.84 4.43
C GLU A 136 11.26 -10.36 4.66
N ALA A 137 10.27 -9.73 4.00
CA ALA A 137 8.88 -10.17 4.07
C ALA A 137 8.69 -11.58 3.48
N ALA A 138 9.32 -11.86 2.32
CA ALA A 138 9.25 -13.16 1.67
C ALA A 138 9.95 -14.27 2.47
N GLU A 139 11.14 -13.97 3.05
CA GLU A 139 11.89 -14.95 3.86
C GLU A 139 11.08 -15.42 5.07
N HIS A 140 10.22 -14.57 5.62
CA HIS A 140 9.53 -14.83 6.88
C HIS A 140 8.03 -15.00 6.74
N GLY A 141 7.49 -14.91 5.51
CA GLY A 141 6.05 -15.01 5.27
C GLY A 141 5.25 -13.86 5.88
N THR A 142 5.87 -12.69 6.05
CA THR A 142 5.21 -11.49 6.58
C THR A 142 4.30 -10.89 5.51
N THR A 143 3.02 -10.70 5.83
CA THR A 143 2.11 -9.92 5.00
C THR A 143 2.41 -8.43 5.17
N VAL A 144 2.60 -7.71 4.06
CA VAL A 144 2.85 -6.26 4.08
C VAL A 144 1.63 -5.52 3.55
N LEU A 145 1.10 -4.59 4.35
CA LEU A 145 0.10 -3.61 3.92
C LEU A 145 0.75 -2.22 3.95
N MET A 146 0.95 -1.63 2.79
CA MET A 146 1.65 -0.36 2.63
C MET A 146 0.74 0.69 2.00
N SER A 147 0.62 1.86 2.62
CA SER A 147 0.08 3.04 1.95
C SER A 147 1.18 3.73 1.15
N THR A 148 0.85 4.14 -0.06
CA THR A 148 1.73 4.99 -0.88
C THR A 148 0.90 5.83 -1.86
N HIS A 149 1.41 6.98 -2.22
CA HIS A 149 0.90 7.80 -3.33
C HIS A 149 1.82 7.73 -4.56
N MET A 150 2.84 6.87 -4.53
CA MET A 150 3.83 6.74 -5.60
C MET A 150 3.54 5.51 -6.47
N LEU A 151 3.09 5.73 -7.68
CA LEU A 151 2.70 4.67 -8.62
C LEU A 151 3.84 3.70 -8.95
N THR A 152 5.08 4.21 -9.06
CA THR A 152 6.27 3.39 -9.34
C THR A 152 6.59 2.36 -8.24
N GLU A 153 6.18 2.62 -7.00
CA GLU A 153 6.34 1.64 -5.91
C GLU A 153 5.35 0.49 -6.07
N LEU A 154 4.12 0.80 -6.51
CA LEU A 154 3.08 -0.21 -6.70
C LEU A 154 3.43 -1.20 -7.81
N GLU A 155 3.93 -0.73 -8.94
CA GLU A 155 4.29 -1.58 -10.08
C GLU A 155 5.37 -2.62 -9.74
N SER A 156 6.27 -2.29 -8.83
CA SER A 156 7.42 -3.15 -8.49
C SER A 156 7.18 -4.09 -7.31
N ALA A 157 6.16 -3.83 -6.48
CA ALA A 157 6.04 -4.47 -5.17
C ALA A 157 4.64 -4.98 -4.82
N CYS A 158 3.61 -4.57 -5.58
CA CYS A 158 2.23 -4.82 -5.22
C CYS A 158 1.66 -6.02 -5.96
N ASP A 159 1.18 -7.02 -5.23
CA ASP A 159 0.41 -8.15 -5.76
C ASP A 159 -1.10 -7.97 -5.58
N TYR A 160 -1.51 -7.15 -4.60
CA TYR A 160 -2.90 -6.85 -4.28
C TYR A 160 -3.10 -5.36 -4.03
N LEU A 161 -4.16 -4.80 -4.59
CA LEU A 161 -4.42 -3.36 -4.55
C LEU A 161 -5.73 -3.02 -3.86
N LEU A 162 -5.68 -1.97 -3.04
CA LEU A 162 -6.84 -1.28 -2.47
C LEU A 162 -6.77 0.20 -2.85
N VAL A 163 -7.70 0.67 -3.66
CA VAL A 163 -7.79 2.09 -4.04
C VAL A 163 -8.93 2.74 -3.29
N ILE A 164 -8.60 3.74 -2.49
CA ILE A 164 -9.55 4.52 -1.72
C ILE A 164 -9.49 5.97 -2.20
N ALA A 165 -10.60 6.51 -2.64
CA ALA A 165 -10.74 7.91 -3.02
C ALA A 165 -12.05 8.47 -2.46
N GLU A 166 -12.02 9.74 -2.02
CA GLU A 166 -13.17 10.44 -1.46
C GLU A 166 -13.87 9.68 -0.31
N GLY A 167 -13.11 8.89 0.46
CA GLY A 167 -13.60 8.09 1.57
C GLY A 167 -14.32 6.80 1.17
N GLY A 168 -14.34 6.45 -0.13
CA GLY A 168 -14.93 5.22 -0.65
C GLY A 168 -13.89 4.27 -1.25
N LEU A 169 -14.16 2.96 -1.17
CA LEU A 169 -13.37 1.95 -1.86
C LEU A 169 -13.74 1.97 -3.35
N ARG A 170 -12.76 2.26 -4.20
CA ARG A 170 -12.93 2.36 -5.66
C ARG A 170 -12.55 1.07 -6.36
N MET A 171 -11.51 0.41 -5.86
CA MET A 171 -11.00 -0.82 -6.45
C MET A 171 -10.37 -1.70 -5.37
N ALA A 172 -10.59 -3.00 -5.45
CA ALA A 172 -9.94 -4.00 -4.60
C ALA A 172 -9.75 -5.30 -5.36
N GLY A 173 -8.54 -5.86 -5.36
CA GLY A 173 -8.24 -7.14 -6.02
C GLY A 173 -6.77 -7.36 -6.28
N GLY A 174 -6.45 -8.56 -6.76
CA GLY A 174 -5.12 -8.86 -7.29
C GLY A 174 -4.81 -7.98 -8.51
N VAL A 175 -3.58 -7.47 -8.62
CA VAL A 175 -3.19 -6.53 -9.68
C VAL A 175 -3.46 -7.14 -11.07
N GLU A 176 -3.07 -8.39 -11.29
CA GLU A 176 -3.29 -9.07 -12.56
C GLU A 176 -4.80 -9.23 -12.89
N GLU A 177 -5.60 -9.58 -11.87
CA GLU A 177 -7.06 -9.69 -12.01
C GLU A 177 -7.69 -8.34 -12.37
N LEU A 178 -7.25 -7.26 -11.72
CA LEU A 178 -7.72 -5.91 -12.01
C LEU A 178 -7.32 -5.44 -13.41
N LEU A 179 -6.10 -5.70 -13.85
CA LEU A 179 -5.64 -5.33 -15.20
C LEU A 179 -6.40 -6.10 -16.28
N THR A 180 -6.58 -7.41 -16.11
CA THR A 180 -7.29 -8.26 -17.09
C THR A 180 -8.79 -7.97 -17.17
N ALA A 181 -9.39 -7.42 -16.12
CA ALA A 181 -10.78 -6.99 -16.12
C ALA A 181 -11.04 -5.72 -16.93
N HIS A 182 -9.99 -5.06 -17.44
CA HIS A 182 -10.10 -3.80 -18.15
C HIS A 182 -9.49 -3.85 -19.55
N THR A 183 -9.99 -2.99 -20.41
CA THR A 183 -9.45 -2.77 -21.75
C THR A 183 -9.31 -1.27 -21.99
N LEU A 184 -8.14 -0.86 -22.46
CA LEU A 184 -7.86 0.50 -22.91
C LEU A 184 -8.12 0.58 -24.42
N LEU A 185 -9.07 1.41 -24.79
CA LEU A 185 -9.37 1.71 -26.19
C LEU A 185 -8.68 2.99 -26.61
N ALA A 186 -8.02 2.96 -27.75
CA ALA A 186 -7.41 4.13 -28.35
C ALA A 186 -7.83 4.26 -29.81
N GLY A 187 -8.11 5.47 -30.27
CA GLY A 187 -8.48 5.71 -31.66
C GLY A 187 -8.43 7.18 -32.02
N VAL A 188 -8.70 7.42 -33.32
CA VAL A 188 -8.76 8.78 -33.86
C VAL A 188 -10.19 9.07 -34.30
N ARG A 189 -10.73 10.20 -33.83
CA ARG A 189 -12.06 10.68 -34.24
C ARG A 189 -11.95 11.70 -35.38
N SER A 190 -12.90 11.70 -36.25
CA SER A 190 -13.05 12.80 -37.22
C SER A 190 -13.74 13.98 -36.54
N ASP A 191 -13.43 15.18 -37.01
CA ASP A 191 -14.01 16.39 -36.44
C ASP A 191 -15.54 16.39 -36.61
N GLY A 192 -16.24 16.72 -35.51
CA GLY A 192 -17.71 16.76 -35.48
C GLY A 192 -18.41 15.42 -35.25
N GLN A 193 -17.69 14.31 -35.13
CA GLN A 193 -18.34 13.03 -34.78
C GLN A 193 -18.76 12.99 -33.31
N PRO A 194 -19.94 12.41 -33.00
CA PRO A 194 -20.36 12.20 -31.61
C PRO A 194 -19.41 11.26 -30.88
N ALA A 195 -19.46 11.28 -29.55
CA ALA A 195 -18.74 10.30 -28.76
C ALA A 195 -19.14 8.89 -29.17
N PRO A 196 -18.20 7.93 -29.22
CA PRO A 196 -18.54 6.56 -29.58
C PRO A 196 -19.51 5.95 -28.56
N ASP A 197 -20.46 5.17 -29.07
CA ASP A 197 -21.29 4.35 -28.22
C ASP A 197 -20.47 3.13 -27.78
N LEU A 198 -20.21 3.06 -26.48
CA LEU A 198 -19.46 1.97 -25.85
C LEU A 198 -20.38 0.94 -25.18
N THR A 199 -21.69 1.02 -25.40
CA THR A 199 -22.65 0.01 -24.93
C THR A 199 -22.35 -1.37 -25.55
N PRO A 200 -22.35 -2.49 -24.78
CA PRO A 200 -22.83 -2.65 -23.41
C PRO A 200 -21.74 -2.49 -22.31
N HIS A 201 -20.54 -2.08 -22.66
CA HIS A 201 -19.39 -2.06 -21.75
C HIS A 201 -19.56 -1.02 -20.61
N THR A 202 -19.01 -1.34 -19.45
CA THR A 202 -18.93 -0.38 -18.35
C THR A 202 -17.78 0.60 -18.60
N VAL A 203 -18.08 1.86 -18.81
CA VAL A 203 -17.08 2.91 -19.03
C VAL A 203 -16.55 3.41 -17.69
N VAL A 204 -15.24 3.35 -17.50
CA VAL A 204 -14.55 3.91 -16.33
C VAL A 204 -14.15 5.36 -16.58
N GLU A 205 -13.43 5.61 -17.66
CA GLU A 205 -13.00 6.96 -18.07
C GLU A 205 -13.05 7.09 -19.59
N THR A 206 -13.43 8.28 -20.07
CA THR A 206 -13.24 8.67 -21.47
C THR A 206 -12.46 9.96 -21.55
N ARG A 207 -11.51 10.04 -22.46
CA ARG A 207 -10.69 11.23 -22.68
C ARG A 207 -10.63 11.55 -24.18
N THR A 208 -10.72 12.83 -24.48
CA THR A 208 -10.52 13.34 -25.85
C THR A 208 -9.49 14.45 -25.81
N SER A 209 -8.46 14.33 -26.64
CA SER A 209 -7.43 15.33 -26.83
C SER A 209 -7.28 15.61 -28.33
N GLY A 210 -7.85 16.72 -28.79
CA GLY A 210 -7.97 16.99 -30.22
C GLY A 210 -8.76 15.88 -30.90
N ARG A 211 -8.12 15.18 -31.86
CA ARG A 211 -8.72 14.04 -32.58
C ARG A 211 -8.48 12.69 -31.89
N GLN A 212 -7.58 12.62 -30.91
CA GLN A 212 -7.34 11.39 -30.17
C GLN A 212 -8.45 11.14 -29.16
N PHE A 213 -8.93 9.91 -29.13
CA PHE A 213 -9.90 9.41 -28.18
C PHE A 213 -9.32 8.20 -27.46
N THR A 214 -9.44 8.18 -26.14
CA THR A 214 -9.13 7.02 -25.32
C THR A 214 -10.29 6.73 -24.38
N ALA A 215 -10.55 5.45 -24.11
CA ALA A 215 -11.51 5.04 -23.11
C ALA A 215 -10.98 3.84 -22.34
N LEU A 216 -11.06 3.89 -21.01
CA LEU A 216 -10.88 2.72 -20.18
C LEU A 216 -12.26 2.12 -19.91
N ILE A 217 -12.43 0.86 -20.27
CA ILE A 217 -13.69 0.13 -20.10
C ILE A 217 -13.49 -1.18 -19.36
N ARG A 218 -14.56 -1.67 -18.75
CA ARG A 218 -14.71 -3.09 -18.36
C ARG A 218 -15.60 -3.74 -19.44
N PRO A 219 -15.03 -4.62 -20.26
CA PRO A 219 -15.78 -5.18 -21.38
C PRO A 219 -16.89 -6.11 -20.90
N ASP A 220 -18.05 -6.01 -21.53
CA ASP A 220 -19.16 -6.96 -21.42
C ASP A 220 -19.39 -7.52 -22.82
N GLY A 221 -18.58 -8.52 -23.19
CA GLY A 221 -18.56 -9.13 -24.52
C GLY A 221 -17.48 -8.54 -25.45
N PRO A 222 -17.52 -8.90 -26.75
CA PRO A 222 -16.54 -8.47 -27.75
C PRO A 222 -16.54 -6.95 -27.94
N VAL A 223 -15.36 -6.35 -27.94
CA VAL A 223 -15.18 -4.92 -28.21
C VAL A 223 -15.14 -4.70 -29.72
N GLY A 224 -16.18 -4.08 -30.26
CA GLY A 224 -16.25 -3.73 -31.68
C GLY A 224 -15.86 -2.28 -31.97
N GLY A 225 -15.48 -1.98 -33.24
CA GLY A 225 -15.19 -0.62 -33.65
C GLY A 225 -13.77 -0.41 -34.19
N PRO A 226 -13.47 0.80 -34.69
CA PRO A 226 -12.17 1.13 -35.29
C PRO A 226 -11.12 1.53 -34.22
N TRP A 227 -11.10 0.82 -33.08
CA TRP A 227 -10.25 1.09 -31.96
C TRP A 227 -9.09 0.10 -31.91
N GLN A 228 -7.94 0.56 -31.52
CA GLN A 228 -6.91 -0.29 -30.94
C GLN A 228 -7.32 -0.63 -29.51
N ALA A 229 -7.37 -1.92 -29.19
CA ALA A 229 -7.75 -2.42 -27.88
C ALA A 229 -6.52 -3.09 -27.24
N ASP A 230 -6.05 -2.53 -26.14
CA ASP A 230 -4.88 -3.00 -25.41
C ASP A 230 -5.22 -3.21 -23.92
N SER A 231 -4.39 -3.97 -23.21
CA SER A 231 -4.46 -4.01 -21.75
C SER A 231 -3.89 -2.73 -21.16
N PRO A 232 -4.56 -2.08 -20.20
CA PRO A 232 -3.99 -0.93 -19.52
C PRO A 232 -2.78 -1.35 -18.67
N ASN A 233 -1.82 -0.44 -18.46
CA ASN A 233 -0.85 -0.60 -17.39
C ASN A 233 -1.46 -0.16 -16.03
N LEU A 234 -0.74 -0.41 -14.93
CA LEU A 234 -1.26 -0.11 -13.60
C LEU A 234 -1.46 1.40 -13.37
N GLU A 235 -0.58 2.23 -13.90
CA GLU A 235 -0.70 3.69 -13.82
C GLU A 235 -1.95 4.19 -14.55
N GLU A 236 -2.19 3.74 -15.76
CA GLU A 236 -3.38 4.10 -16.55
C GLU A 236 -4.67 3.71 -15.84
N LEU A 237 -4.69 2.49 -15.29
CA LEU A 237 -5.83 1.98 -14.53
C LEU A 237 -6.11 2.84 -13.29
N LEU A 238 -5.10 3.11 -12.48
CA LEU A 238 -5.22 3.89 -11.25
C LEU A 238 -5.66 5.32 -11.53
N LEU A 239 -5.00 5.98 -12.49
CA LEU A 239 -5.33 7.36 -12.86
C LEU A 239 -6.76 7.49 -13.38
N ALA A 240 -7.26 6.51 -14.15
CA ALA A 240 -8.63 6.53 -14.64
C ALA A 240 -9.65 6.49 -13.48
N TYR A 241 -9.47 5.61 -12.51
CA TYR A 241 -10.36 5.54 -11.34
C TYR A 241 -10.27 6.76 -10.42
N LEU A 242 -9.08 7.34 -10.28
CA LEU A 242 -8.89 8.55 -9.48
C LEU A 242 -9.50 9.81 -10.13
N ARG A 243 -9.53 9.87 -11.47
CA ARG A 243 -10.13 10.99 -12.21
C ARG A 243 -11.64 10.85 -12.40
N SER A 244 -12.17 9.65 -12.26
CA SER A 244 -13.57 9.34 -12.51
C SER A 244 -14.26 8.85 -11.23
N PRO A 245 -14.55 9.74 -10.27
CA PRO A 245 -15.15 9.37 -8.98
C PRO A 245 -16.54 8.75 -9.13
N ASP A 246 -17.24 9.02 -10.23
CA ASP A 246 -18.58 8.47 -10.50
C ASP A 246 -18.53 7.08 -11.18
N ALA A 247 -17.35 6.61 -11.63
CA ALA A 247 -17.24 5.29 -12.25
C ALA A 247 -17.64 4.19 -11.25
N PRO A 248 -18.34 3.13 -11.68
CA PRO A 248 -18.71 2.04 -10.79
C PRO A 248 -17.47 1.36 -10.19
N PRO A 249 -17.39 1.17 -8.86
CA PRO A 249 -16.25 0.52 -8.25
C PRO A 249 -16.08 -0.92 -8.74
N LEU A 250 -14.84 -1.40 -8.73
CA LEU A 250 -14.53 -2.80 -9.00
C LEU A 250 -13.94 -3.45 -7.75
N ILE A 251 -14.71 -4.34 -7.15
CA ILE A 251 -14.26 -5.18 -6.04
C ILE A 251 -14.23 -6.61 -6.58
N SER A 252 -13.03 -7.15 -6.76
CA SER A 252 -12.88 -8.47 -7.35
C SER A 252 -13.38 -9.58 -6.41
N PRO A 253 -13.79 -10.73 -6.93
CA PRO A 253 -14.20 -11.86 -6.10
C PRO A 253 -13.14 -12.31 -5.11
N SER A 254 -11.86 -12.19 -5.43
CA SER A 254 -10.73 -12.50 -4.54
C SER A 254 -10.69 -11.62 -3.28
N SER A 255 -11.36 -10.45 -3.29
CA SER A 255 -11.46 -9.53 -2.16
C SER A 255 -12.45 -9.99 -1.09
N TYR A 256 -13.35 -10.91 -1.43
CA TYR A 256 -14.31 -11.45 -0.49
C TYR A 256 -13.73 -12.69 0.20
N VAL A 257 -13.28 -12.50 1.42
CA VAL A 257 -12.91 -13.64 2.28
C VAL A 257 -14.22 -14.24 2.81
N GLY A 258 -14.66 -15.33 2.22
CA GLY A 258 -15.73 -16.14 2.80
C GLY A 258 -15.35 -16.60 4.21
N PRO A 259 -16.33 -16.91 5.08
CA PRO A 259 -16.03 -17.42 6.40
C PRO A 259 -15.15 -18.67 6.24
N ARG A 260 -13.87 -18.58 6.58
CA ARG A 260 -13.01 -19.74 6.67
C ARG A 260 -13.67 -20.68 7.68
N ALA A 261 -14.04 -21.87 7.22
CA ALA A 261 -14.41 -22.95 8.13
C ALA A 261 -13.24 -23.10 9.10
N VAL A 262 -13.48 -22.76 10.35
CA VAL A 262 -12.54 -23.08 11.44
C VAL A 262 -12.53 -24.59 11.48
N ALA A 263 -11.45 -25.20 10.99
CA ALA A 263 -11.22 -26.63 11.20
C ALA A 263 -11.17 -26.83 12.71
N ALA A 264 -12.12 -27.64 13.21
CA ALA A 264 -12.26 -28.02 14.60
C ALA A 264 -11.08 -28.91 15.04
#